data_7c8e82e35bc951fc02c5b48654c7892a
#
_entry.id   7c8e82e35bc951fc02c5b48654c7892a
#
_cell.length_a   1.000
_cell.length_b   1.000
_cell.length_c   1.000
_cell.angle_alpha   90.00
_cell.angle_beta   90.00
_cell.angle_gamma   90.00
#
_symmetry.space_group_name_H-M   'P 1'
#
loop_
_entity.id
_entity.type
_entity.pdbx_description
1 polymer ?
#
loop_
_entity_poly.entity_id
_entity_poly.type
_entity_poly.pdbx_seq_one_letter_code
_entity_poly.pdbx_strand_id
1 'polypeptide(L)'
;LRKRLVGLGRGHLAELFPDTRDGPDSLLIKSDGKSDSVYLCTLALGQPLARALDESLRHAIEELPVPKAMSYQLADGATTVQFVRPAHGLVALHGADIVPVSALGLTAGRIVHGHRFQGTKDIPIAVADAYAEALAAHGQVIASFDARRAETERQLRAHATALSASLGPEEDIAPLLDEVTALVE
;
A
#
# COMPACT_ATOMS: atom_id res chain seq x y z
N LEU A 1 0.75 -7.40 -37.46
CA LEU A 1 0.64 -8.49 -36.51
C LEU A 1 1.98 -9.23 -36.33
N ARG A 2 2.58 -9.86 -37.38
CA ARG A 2 3.79 -10.70 -37.31
C ARG A 2 4.98 -10.00 -36.64
N LYS A 3 5.33 -8.76 -37.03
CA LYS A 3 6.42 -7.99 -36.41
C LYS A 3 6.24 -7.79 -34.92
N ARG A 4 5.03 -7.52 -34.47
CA ARG A 4 4.71 -7.35 -33.02
C ARG A 4 4.84 -8.66 -32.25
N LEU A 5 4.30 -9.75 -32.82
CA LEU A 5 4.40 -11.06 -32.16
C LEU A 5 5.84 -11.57 -32.09
N VAL A 6 6.66 -11.31 -33.10
CA VAL A 6 8.09 -11.63 -33.07
C VAL A 6 8.81 -10.85 -31.98
N GLY A 7 8.53 -9.55 -31.86
CA GLY A 7 9.09 -8.71 -30.78
C GLY A 7 8.70 -9.16 -29.37
N LEU A 8 7.57 -9.86 -29.22
CA LEU A 8 7.08 -10.45 -27.97
C LEU A 8 7.55 -11.92 -27.78
N GLY A 9 8.39 -12.45 -28.65
CA GLY A 9 8.82 -13.86 -28.61
C GLY A 9 7.71 -14.86 -28.98
N ARG A 10 6.64 -14.40 -29.64
CA ARG A 10 5.45 -15.21 -29.99
C ARG A 10 5.22 -15.27 -31.49
N GLY A 11 6.27 -15.20 -32.32
CA GLY A 11 6.19 -15.18 -33.78
C GLY A 11 5.44 -16.36 -34.40
N HIS A 12 5.50 -17.52 -33.77
CA HIS A 12 4.80 -18.75 -34.23
C HIS A 12 3.27 -18.57 -34.25
N LEU A 13 2.69 -17.75 -33.39
CA LEU A 13 1.24 -17.51 -33.38
C LEU A 13 0.76 -16.77 -34.64
N ALA A 14 1.64 -16.04 -35.32
CA ALA A 14 1.29 -15.36 -36.56
C ALA A 14 1.05 -16.32 -37.73
N GLU A 15 1.59 -17.53 -37.65
CA GLU A 15 1.43 -18.58 -38.68
C GLU A 15 0.14 -19.38 -38.45
N LEU A 16 -0.33 -19.41 -37.23
CA LEU A 16 -1.56 -20.10 -36.81
C LEU A 16 -2.82 -19.22 -36.92
N PHE A 17 -2.63 -17.92 -37.12
CA PHE A 17 -3.76 -16.96 -37.21
C PHE A 17 -4.54 -17.13 -38.57
N PRO A 18 -5.89 -17.11 -38.57
CA PRO A 18 -6.80 -16.81 -37.45
C PRO A 18 -7.23 -18.01 -36.59
N ASP A 19 -6.73 -19.19 -36.84
CA ASP A 19 -7.17 -20.44 -36.23
C ASP A 19 -6.37 -20.77 -34.94
N THR A 20 -6.23 -19.80 -34.07
CA THR A 20 -5.62 -20.00 -32.75
C THR A 20 -6.66 -20.52 -31.77
N ARG A 21 -6.38 -21.71 -31.23
CA ARG A 21 -7.27 -22.36 -30.23
C ARG A 21 -7.25 -21.66 -28.90
N ASP A 22 -8.33 -21.76 -28.10
CA ASP A 22 -8.38 -21.33 -26.74
C ASP A 22 -7.29 -22.02 -25.91
N GLY A 23 -6.46 -21.23 -25.24
CA GLY A 23 -5.38 -21.73 -24.40
C GLY A 23 -4.37 -20.64 -24.03
N PRO A 24 -3.39 -20.96 -23.21
CA PRO A 24 -2.27 -20.05 -22.95
C PRO A 24 -1.51 -19.80 -24.26
N ASP A 25 -1.16 -18.54 -24.52
CA ASP A 25 -0.55 -18.08 -25.76
C ASP A 25 -1.46 -18.28 -27.01
N SER A 26 -2.65 -17.71 -26.98
CA SER A 26 -3.60 -17.68 -28.09
C SER A 26 -3.88 -16.26 -28.59
N LEU A 27 -4.39 -16.15 -29.81
CA LEU A 27 -4.86 -14.89 -30.37
C LEU A 27 -6.39 -14.87 -30.40
N LEU A 28 -6.96 -13.79 -29.89
CA LEU A 28 -8.40 -13.54 -29.92
C LEU A 28 -8.69 -12.31 -30.76
N ILE A 29 -9.73 -12.38 -31.57
CA ILE A 29 -10.29 -11.23 -32.30
C ILE A 29 -11.48 -10.71 -31.47
N LYS A 30 -11.45 -9.44 -31.10
CA LYS A 30 -12.59 -8.75 -30.50
C LYS A 30 -12.96 -7.55 -31.34
N SER A 31 -14.25 -7.40 -31.62
CA SER A 31 -14.81 -6.27 -32.34
C SER A 31 -15.36 -5.27 -31.30
N ASP A 32 -15.08 -3.98 -31.51
CA ASP A 32 -15.67 -2.86 -30.75
C ASP A 32 -16.90 -2.25 -31.49
N GLY A 33 -17.35 -2.93 -32.55
CA GLY A 33 -18.44 -2.47 -33.43
C GLY A 33 -18.00 -1.48 -34.51
N LYS A 34 -16.73 -1.02 -34.49
CA LYS A 34 -16.12 -0.15 -35.51
C LYS A 34 -14.94 -0.80 -36.20
N SER A 35 -14.17 -1.57 -35.46
CA SER A 35 -12.98 -2.27 -35.97
C SER A 35 -12.76 -3.58 -35.23
N ASP A 36 -12.08 -4.52 -35.89
CA ASP A 36 -11.62 -5.74 -35.26
C ASP A 36 -10.20 -5.58 -34.73
N SER A 37 -10.01 -5.89 -33.45
CA SER A 37 -8.74 -5.84 -32.78
C SER A 37 -8.26 -7.24 -32.40
N VAL A 38 -6.97 -7.50 -32.59
CA VAL A 38 -6.34 -8.78 -32.24
C VAL A 38 -5.70 -8.65 -30.87
N TYR A 39 -6.12 -9.49 -29.94
CA TYR A 39 -5.60 -9.60 -28.58
C TYR A 39 -4.74 -10.85 -28.45
N LEU A 40 -3.58 -10.70 -27.84
CA LEU A 40 -2.75 -11.83 -27.43
C LEU A 40 -3.13 -12.23 -26.01
N CYS A 41 -3.62 -13.46 -25.86
CA CYS A 41 -3.82 -14.08 -24.54
C CYS A 41 -2.58 -14.87 -24.20
N THR A 42 -1.95 -14.53 -23.08
CA THR A 42 -0.78 -15.24 -22.59
C THR A 42 -0.96 -15.61 -21.12
N LEU A 43 -0.37 -16.72 -20.71
CA LEU A 43 -0.28 -17.07 -19.29
C LEU A 43 0.89 -16.28 -18.69
N ALA A 44 0.55 -15.30 -17.85
CA ALA A 44 1.54 -14.65 -17.02
C ALA A 44 1.76 -15.49 -15.75
N LEU A 45 2.93 -16.07 -15.61
CA LEU A 45 3.30 -16.72 -14.36
C LEU A 45 3.44 -15.66 -13.27
N GLY A 46 2.70 -15.87 -12.17
CA GLY A 46 2.84 -15.02 -10.98
C GLY A 46 4.19 -15.22 -10.30
N GLN A 47 4.57 -14.24 -9.49
CA GLN A 47 5.73 -14.36 -8.60
C GLN A 47 5.28 -14.81 -7.21
N PRO A 48 6.16 -15.45 -6.42
CA PRO A 48 5.90 -15.68 -4.99
C PRO A 48 5.63 -14.35 -4.28
N LEU A 49 4.63 -14.34 -3.38
CA LEU A 49 4.16 -13.14 -2.70
C LEU A 49 5.30 -12.36 -2.03
N ALA A 50 6.18 -13.04 -1.31
CA ALA A 50 7.29 -12.40 -0.62
C ALA A 50 8.19 -11.60 -1.55
N ARG A 51 8.53 -12.17 -2.72
CA ARG A 51 9.37 -11.50 -3.70
C ARG A 51 8.65 -10.31 -4.35
N ALA A 52 7.39 -10.52 -4.78
CA ALA A 52 6.62 -9.47 -5.40
C ALA A 52 6.38 -8.28 -4.45
N LEU A 53 6.11 -8.58 -3.17
CA LEU A 53 5.91 -7.56 -2.14
C LEU A 53 7.20 -6.80 -1.82
N ASP A 54 8.34 -7.50 -1.70
CA ASP A 54 9.63 -6.87 -1.44
C ASP A 54 10.04 -5.92 -2.58
N GLU A 55 9.92 -6.37 -3.83
CA GLU A 55 10.20 -5.55 -5.02
C GLU A 55 9.25 -4.33 -5.09
N SER A 56 7.96 -4.53 -4.85
CA SER A 56 6.96 -3.45 -4.89
C SER A 56 7.16 -2.43 -3.76
N LEU A 57 7.46 -2.91 -2.55
CA LEU A 57 7.69 -2.04 -1.39
C LEU A 57 8.95 -1.17 -1.58
N ARG A 58 10.04 -1.78 -2.06
CA ARG A 58 11.27 -1.06 -2.38
C ARG A 58 11.01 0.02 -3.44
N HIS A 59 10.34 -0.34 -4.53
CA HIS A 59 10.02 0.60 -5.61
C HIS A 59 9.11 1.73 -5.12
N ALA A 60 8.08 1.41 -4.32
CA ALA A 60 7.19 2.42 -3.75
C ALA A 60 7.93 3.42 -2.85
N ILE A 61 8.89 2.96 -2.05
CA ILE A 61 9.71 3.83 -1.19
C ILE A 61 10.63 4.72 -2.03
N GLU A 62 11.25 4.17 -3.09
CA GLU A 62 12.14 4.90 -4.00
C GLU A 62 11.40 6.00 -4.80
N GLU A 63 10.14 5.75 -5.17
CA GLU A 63 9.30 6.66 -5.96
C GLU A 63 8.50 7.67 -5.12
N LEU A 64 8.60 7.61 -3.78
CA LEU A 64 7.91 8.60 -2.94
C LEU A 64 8.38 10.02 -3.26
N PRO A 65 7.47 10.98 -3.52
CA PRO A 65 7.82 12.36 -3.81
C PRO A 65 8.25 13.10 -2.54
N VAL A 66 9.41 12.74 -2.02
CA VAL A 66 9.96 13.26 -0.77
C VAL A 66 10.85 14.48 -1.07
N PRO A 67 10.46 15.70 -0.72
CA PRO A 67 11.25 16.90 -1.02
C PRO A 67 12.56 16.98 -0.23
N LYS A 68 12.62 16.34 0.94
CA LYS A 68 13.80 16.32 1.79
C LYS A 68 13.84 15.02 2.60
N ALA A 69 14.80 14.15 2.29
CA ALA A 69 15.07 12.95 3.04
C ALA A 69 16.15 13.19 4.11
N MET A 70 16.00 12.54 5.24
CA MET A 70 17.04 12.35 6.25
C MET A 70 17.69 10.97 6.05
N SER A 71 18.87 10.77 6.61
CA SER A 71 19.53 9.47 6.57
C SER A 71 20.14 9.10 7.91
N TYR A 72 20.18 7.82 8.20
CA TYR A 72 20.94 7.26 9.31
C TYR A 72 21.67 5.99 8.87
N GLN A 73 22.81 5.73 9.53
CA GLN A 73 23.59 4.53 9.30
C GLN A 73 23.12 3.42 10.23
N LEU A 74 22.94 2.23 9.70
CA LEU A 74 22.59 1.06 10.51
C LEU A 74 23.76 0.61 11.38
N ALA A 75 23.48 -0.29 12.32
CA ALA A 75 24.47 -0.81 13.27
C ALA A 75 25.62 -1.59 12.61
N ASP A 76 25.48 -2.01 11.36
CA ASP A 76 26.53 -2.64 10.55
C ASP A 76 27.64 -1.67 10.12
N GLY A 77 27.43 -0.37 10.32
CA GLY A 77 28.37 0.69 9.96
C GLY A 77 28.58 0.92 8.46
N ALA A 78 27.84 0.23 7.60
CA ALA A 78 27.96 0.29 6.15
C ALA A 78 26.67 0.69 5.45
N THR A 79 25.53 0.20 5.93
CA THR A 79 24.23 0.46 5.32
C THR A 79 23.63 1.78 5.80
N THR A 80 23.24 2.62 4.84
CA THR A 80 22.54 3.89 5.12
C THR A 80 21.10 3.79 4.67
N VAL A 81 20.17 4.18 5.54
CA VAL A 81 18.73 4.22 5.27
C VAL A 81 18.28 5.66 5.12
N GLN A 82 17.51 5.93 4.08
CA GLN A 82 16.84 7.22 3.87
C GLN A 82 15.40 7.15 4.36
N PHE A 83 14.92 8.22 4.99
CA PHE A 83 13.58 8.29 5.56
C PHE A 83 13.09 9.75 5.66
N VAL A 84 11.79 9.93 5.74
CA VAL A 84 11.16 11.21 6.11
C VAL A 84 10.89 11.24 7.61
N ARG A 85 10.32 10.12 8.12
CA ARG A 85 10.15 9.84 9.55
C ARG A 85 10.72 8.46 9.86
N PRO A 86 11.41 8.27 10.99
CA PRO A 86 11.91 6.96 11.38
C PRO A 86 10.77 5.95 11.47
N ALA A 87 10.91 4.80 10.81
CA ALA A 87 10.03 3.66 11.00
C ALA A 87 10.57 2.81 12.15
N HIS A 88 9.71 2.39 13.06
CA HIS A 88 10.06 1.63 14.25
C HIS A 88 9.62 0.17 14.20
N GLY A 89 8.79 -0.19 13.25
CA GLY A 89 8.30 -1.55 13.04
C GLY A 89 7.82 -1.74 11.60
N LEU A 90 7.87 -2.97 11.14
CA LEU A 90 7.35 -3.40 9.86
C LEU A 90 6.49 -4.64 10.10
N VAL A 91 5.24 -4.58 9.66
CA VAL A 91 4.33 -5.73 9.70
C VAL A 91 3.94 -6.10 8.28
N ALA A 92 4.08 -7.38 7.95
CA ALA A 92 3.60 -7.92 6.69
C ALA A 92 2.99 -9.29 6.95
N LEU A 93 1.68 -9.39 6.81
CA LEU A 93 0.91 -10.61 7.02
C LEU A 93 0.06 -10.92 5.80
N HIS A 94 -0.06 -12.21 5.50
CA HIS A 94 -1.05 -12.76 4.58
C HIS A 94 -1.85 -13.83 5.33
N GLY A 95 -3.09 -13.51 5.67
CA GLY A 95 -3.82 -14.31 6.64
C GLY A 95 -3.10 -14.34 7.98
N ALA A 96 -2.69 -15.53 8.45
CA ALA A 96 -1.94 -15.72 9.69
C ALA A 96 -0.41 -15.80 9.49
N ASP A 97 0.06 -15.83 8.25
CA ASP A 97 1.48 -16.04 7.94
C ASP A 97 2.23 -14.73 7.80
N ILE A 98 3.44 -14.68 8.35
CA ILE A 98 4.34 -13.54 8.14
C ILE A 98 4.94 -13.64 6.74
N VAL A 99 4.80 -12.57 5.94
CA VAL A 99 5.47 -12.45 4.64
C VAL A 99 6.87 -11.89 4.89
N PRO A 100 7.94 -12.64 4.57
CA PRO A 100 9.31 -12.23 4.87
C PRO A 100 9.77 -11.15 3.89
N VAL A 101 9.59 -9.89 4.26
CA VAL A 101 10.06 -8.71 3.52
C VAL A 101 10.85 -7.79 4.45
N SER A 102 11.70 -6.95 3.87
CA SER A 102 12.52 -6.00 4.61
C SER A 102 12.50 -4.62 3.97
N ALA A 103 12.38 -3.58 4.79
CA ALA A 103 12.42 -2.20 4.34
C ALA A 103 12.94 -1.27 5.43
N LEU A 104 13.66 -0.21 5.05
CA LEU A 104 14.16 0.83 5.96
C LEU A 104 15.00 0.27 7.14
N GLY A 105 15.72 -0.83 6.90
CA GLY A 105 16.51 -1.51 7.94
C GLY A 105 15.70 -2.39 8.91
N LEU A 106 14.40 -2.58 8.63
CA LEU A 106 13.49 -3.40 9.42
C LEU A 106 13.14 -4.69 8.70
N THR A 107 12.95 -5.76 9.45
CA THR A 107 12.41 -7.03 8.96
C THR A 107 10.96 -7.19 9.40
N ALA A 108 10.12 -7.65 8.49
CA ALA A 108 8.71 -7.81 8.77
C ALA A 108 8.45 -8.84 9.87
N GLY A 109 7.50 -8.50 10.74
CA GLY A 109 7.02 -9.33 11.83
C GLY A 109 5.50 -9.24 11.95
N ARG A 110 5.02 -9.53 13.15
CA ARG A 110 3.59 -9.40 13.53
C ARG A 110 3.35 -8.52 14.75
N ILE A 111 4.40 -7.91 15.29
CA ILE A 111 4.27 -7.05 16.47
C ILE A 111 4.12 -5.61 16.01
N VAL A 112 3.09 -4.94 16.52
CA VAL A 112 2.88 -3.50 16.36
C VAL A 112 2.99 -2.80 17.71
N HIS A 113 3.25 -1.50 17.68
CA HIS A 113 3.26 -0.67 18.85
C HIS A 113 2.04 0.24 18.82
N GLY A 114 1.37 0.35 19.95
CA GLY A 114 0.32 1.34 20.15
C GLY A 114 0.87 2.73 20.44
N HIS A 115 -0.04 3.65 20.71
CA HIS A 115 0.30 5.01 21.11
C HIS A 115 1.27 5.01 22.31
N ARG A 116 2.36 5.78 22.18
CA ARG A 116 3.51 5.75 23.10
C ARG A 116 3.14 5.86 24.59
N PHE A 117 2.11 6.66 24.92
CA PHE A 117 1.75 6.97 26.31
C PHE A 117 0.42 6.35 26.74
N GLN A 118 -0.45 5.98 25.81
CA GLN A 118 -1.82 5.54 26.10
C GLN A 118 -2.07 4.09 25.69
N GLY A 119 -1.30 3.56 24.73
CA GLY A 119 -1.48 2.23 24.20
C GLY A 119 -0.53 1.19 24.78
N THR A 120 -0.81 -0.06 24.48
CA THR A 120 0.08 -1.18 24.76
C THR A 120 1.28 -1.14 23.81
N LYS A 121 2.48 -1.39 24.34
CA LYS A 121 3.71 -1.27 23.58
C LYS A 121 3.85 -2.36 22.51
N ASP A 122 3.61 -3.62 22.85
CA ASP A 122 3.86 -4.77 21.97
C ASP A 122 2.55 -5.54 21.79
N ILE A 123 1.89 -5.31 20.64
CA ILE A 123 0.61 -5.92 20.31
C ILE A 123 0.84 -6.96 19.21
N PRO A 124 0.68 -8.26 19.48
CA PRO A 124 0.81 -9.28 18.47
C PRO A 124 -0.45 -9.34 17.59
N ILE A 125 -0.28 -9.24 16.28
CA ILE A 125 -1.35 -9.37 15.30
C ILE A 125 -1.43 -10.84 14.87
N ALA A 126 -2.52 -11.51 15.22
CA ALA A 126 -2.68 -12.92 14.93
C ALA A 126 -2.93 -13.18 13.43
N VAL A 127 -3.78 -12.38 12.81
CA VAL A 127 -4.16 -12.45 11.40
C VAL A 127 -4.24 -11.05 10.82
N ALA A 128 -4.02 -10.91 9.53
CA ALA A 128 -4.00 -9.61 8.84
C ALA A 128 -5.29 -8.81 9.08
N ASP A 129 -6.44 -9.44 9.04
CA ASP A 129 -7.75 -8.79 9.19
C ASP A 129 -7.99 -8.21 10.59
N ALA A 130 -7.28 -8.71 11.60
CA ALA A 130 -7.39 -8.22 12.99
C ALA A 130 -6.56 -6.95 13.26
N TYR A 131 -5.79 -6.46 12.29
CA TYR A 131 -4.84 -5.35 12.49
C TYR A 131 -5.50 -4.09 13.03
N ALA A 132 -6.52 -3.59 12.35
CA ALA A 132 -7.16 -2.33 12.72
C ALA A 132 -7.89 -2.41 14.07
N GLU A 133 -8.57 -3.53 14.34
CA GLU A 133 -9.27 -3.77 15.60
C GLU A 133 -8.30 -3.88 16.77
N ALA A 134 -7.19 -4.60 16.60
CA ALA A 134 -6.18 -4.75 17.65
C ALA A 134 -5.52 -3.40 18.01
N LEU A 135 -5.24 -2.56 17.02
CA LEU A 135 -4.73 -1.20 17.25
C LEU A 135 -5.74 -0.32 17.96
N ALA A 136 -7.01 -0.36 17.58
CA ALA A 136 -8.04 0.42 18.26
C ALA A 136 -8.26 -0.05 19.71
N ALA A 137 -8.33 -1.37 19.92
CA ALA A 137 -8.64 -1.93 21.24
C ALA A 137 -7.48 -1.84 22.25
N HIS A 138 -6.25 -2.06 21.79
CA HIS A 138 -5.08 -2.16 22.65
C HIS A 138 -4.05 -1.06 22.42
N GLY A 139 -4.01 -0.52 21.19
CA GLY A 139 -3.03 0.49 20.80
C GLY A 139 -3.46 1.92 21.05
N GLN A 140 -4.73 2.18 21.23
CA GLN A 140 -5.29 3.55 21.23
C GLN A 140 -4.95 4.31 19.93
N VAL A 141 -4.99 3.59 18.79
CA VAL A 141 -4.66 4.08 17.45
C VAL A 141 -5.78 3.74 16.49
N ILE A 142 -6.26 4.72 15.75
CA ILE A 142 -7.22 4.54 14.66
C ILE A 142 -6.43 4.40 13.35
N ALA A 143 -6.25 3.18 12.86
CA ALA A 143 -5.39 2.90 11.71
C ALA A 143 -5.85 3.55 10.40
N SER A 144 -7.17 3.60 10.15
CA SER A 144 -7.76 4.21 8.95
C SER A 144 -7.66 5.73 9.02
N PHE A 145 -7.10 6.36 7.99
CA PHE A 145 -7.06 7.82 7.86
C PHE A 145 -8.48 8.42 7.87
N ASP A 146 -9.38 7.86 7.07
CA ASP A 146 -10.76 8.38 6.96
C ASP A 146 -11.53 8.25 8.27
N ALA A 147 -11.39 7.11 8.96
CA ALA A 147 -12.02 6.92 10.27
C ALA A 147 -11.45 7.88 11.33
N ARG A 148 -10.15 8.10 11.32
CA ARG A 148 -9.47 9.04 12.23
C ARG A 148 -9.88 10.48 11.94
N ARG A 149 -9.97 10.84 10.65
CA ARG A 149 -10.47 12.15 10.23
C ARG A 149 -11.90 12.40 10.69
N ALA A 150 -12.79 11.43 10.48
CA ALA A 150 -14.19 11.52 10.90
C ALA A 150 -14.33 11.66 12.42
N GLU A 151 -13.53 10.93 13.20
CA GLU A 151 -13.53 11.03 14.65
C GLU A 151 -12.97 12.37 15.14
N THR A 152 -11.90 12.87 14.52
CA THR A 152 -11.34 14.20 14.81
C THR A 152 -12.38 15.29 14.54
N GLU A 153 -13.05 15.24 13.40
CA GLU A 153 -14.12 16.18 13.05
C GLU A 153 -15.30 16.12 14.01
N ARG A 154 -15.73 14.90 14.36
CA ARG A 154 -16.82 14.69 15.33
C ARG A 154 -16.51 15.33 16.68
N GLN A 155 -15.31 15.11 17.20
CA GLN A 155 -14.87 15.70 18.47
C GLN A 155 -14.76 17.21 18.38
N LEU A 156 -14.17 17.75 17.32
CA LEU A 156 -14.03 19.19 17.09
C LEU A 156 -15.41 19.88 17.12
N ARG A 157 -16.38 19.35 16.37
CA ARG A 157 -17.75 19.90 16.33
C ARG A 157 -18.47 19.78 17.67
N ALA A 158 -18.29 18.68 18.40
CA ALA A 158 -18.86 18.50 19.72
C ALA A 158 -18.30 19.51 20.73
N HIS A 159 -16.99 19.72 20.73
CA HIS A 159 -16.37 20.72 21.61
C HIS A 159 -16.74 22.15 21.25
N ALA A 160 -16.80 22.50 19.96
CA ALA A 160 -17.27 23.81 19.53
C ALA A 160 -18.70 24.09 20.02
N THR A 161 -19.58 23.11 19.88
CA THR A 161 -20.98 23.22 20.37
C THR A 161 -21.02 23.42 21.89
N ALA A 162 -20.26 22.63 22.64
CA ALA A 162 -20.18 22.75 24.11
C ALA A 162 -19.68 24.13 24.58
N LEU A 163 -18.80 24.74 23.81
CA LEU A 163 -18.23 26.05 24.10
C LEU A 163 -19.04 27.21 23.46
N SER A 164 -20.14 26.91 22.74
CA SER A 164 -20.89 27.89 21.94
C SER A 164 -20.00 28.66 20.95
N ALA A 165 -18.98 28.00 20.42
CA ALA A 165 -18.01 28.55 19.47
C ALA A 165 -18.38 28.25 18.03
N SER A 166 -18.01 29.14 17.11
CA SER A 166 -18.09 28.92 15.66
C SER A 166 -16.75 28.41 15.13
N LEU A 167 -16.80 27.42 14.25
CA LEU A 167 -15.60 26.85 13.60
C LEU A 167 -15.16 27.60 12.35
N GLY A 168 -15.96 28.58 11.87
CA GLY A 168 -15.69 29.25 10.60
C GLY A 168 -16.19 28.48 9.37
N PRO A 169 -15.77 28.90 8.15
CA PRO A 169 -16.20 28.29 6.91
C PRO A 169 -15.65 26.88 6.73
N GLU A 170 -16.41 26.00 6.10
CA GLU A 170 -16.03 24.61 5.86
C GLU A 170 -14.78 24.50 4.95
N GLU A 171 -14.63 25.44 4.03
CA GLU A 171 -13.48 25.51 3.11
C GLU A 171 -12.14 25.72 3.81
N ASP A 172 -12.14 26.34 5.00
CA ASP A 172 -10.94 26.52 5.82
C ASP A 172 -10.71 25.32 6.75
N ILE A 173 -11.80 24.68 7.20
CA ILE A 173 -11.72 23.58 8.17
C ILE A 173 -11.26 22.28 7.50
N ALA A 174 -11.76 21.97 6.30
CA ALA A 174 -11.47 20.70 5.65
C ALA A 174 -9.97 20.46 5.40
N PRO A 175 -9.19 21.41 4.86
CA PRO A 175 -7.74 21.25 4.71
C PRO A 175 -7.01 21.11 6.05
N LEU A 176 -7.44 21.85 7.07
CA LEU A 176 -6.85 21.77 8.40
C LEU A 176 -7.12 20.42 9.07
N LEU A 177 -8.30 19.86 8.91
CA LEU A 177 -8.64 18.52 9.37
C LEU A 177 -7.74 17.45 8.73
N ASP A 178 -7.50 17.56 7.42
CA ASP A 178 -6.61 16.62 6.72
C ASP A 178 -5.18 16.71 7.25
N GLU A 179 -4.67 17.93 7.46
CA GLU A 179 -3.35 18.16 8.03
C GLU A 179 -3.23 17.60 9.46
N VAL A 180 -4.17 17.95 10.34
CA VAL A 180 -4.18 17.45 11.72
C VAL A 180 -4.33 15.93 11.77
N THR A 181 -5.19 15.35 10.94
CA THR A 181 -5.37 13.89 10.85
C THR A 181 -4.08 13.18 10.47
N ALA A 182 -3.23 13.80 9.65
CA ALA A 182 -1.92 13.23 9.29
C ALA A 182 -0.89 13.30 10.43
N LEU A 183 -1.12 14.12 11.45
CA LEU A 183 -0.22 14.32 12.60
C LEU A 183 -0.60 13.50 13.84
N VAL A 184 -1.84 13.03 13.93
CA VAL A 184 -2.37 12.24 15.05
C VAL A 184 -2.50 10.75 14.71
N GLU A 185 -2.64 9.90 15.74
CA GLU A 185 -2.72 8.44 15.61
C GLU A 185 -4.12 7.87 15.89
#